data_85fd7dc01d8317005c59af31b05e443a
#
_entry.id   85fd7dc01d8317005c59af31b05e443a
#
_cell.length_a   1.000
_cell.length_b   1.000
_cell.length_c   1.000
_cell.angle_alpha   90.00
_cell.angle_beta   90.00
_cell.angle_gamma   90.00
#
_symmetry.space_group_name_H-M   'P 1'
#
loop_
_entity.id
_entity.type
_entity.pdbx_description
1 polymer ?
#
loop_
_entity_poly.entity_id
_entity_poly.type
_entity_poly.pdbx_seq_one_letter_code
_entity_poly.pdbx_strand_id
1 'polypeptide(L)'
;MKRYWRHLGSQKIGETRILSLRQDKYHFLPNDIIRDFTVLEFNDWVNIIPITADGDVVMIRQYRIGMQKETIEIPGGVISPDDESPKHAAVREMQEETGYFSEDVIHIGTVHPNPAIQNNKCYTYLARDAYPKSDQMLDSTEAIKIELLRKDAIFDMIKKAEITHGLVISAFAYLMLYENSNQRSAFSLKKKIE
;
A
#
# COMPACT_ATOMS: atom_id res chain seq x y z
N MET A 1 13.52 13.32 21.05
CA MET A 1 14.19 11.99 20.94
C MET A 1 15.38 11.99 19.97
N LYS A 2 15.31 12.66 18.79
CA LYS A 2 16.44 12.77 17.83
C LYS A 2 17.77 13.18 18.49
N ARG A 3 17.76 13.97 19.55
CA ARG A 3 18.94 14.39 20.32
C ARG A 3 19.65 13.26 21.06
N TYR A 4 19.06 12.09 21.20
CA TYR A 4 19.68 10.93 21.89
C TYR A 4 20.47 10.02 20.94
N TRP A 5 20.25 10.14 19.65
CA TRP A 5 20.85 9.30 18.64
C TRP A 5 21.77 10.11 17.74
N ARG A 6 23.03 9.71 17.64
CA ARG A 6 24.01 10.26 16.70
C ARG A 6 24.30 9.20 15.65
N HIS A 7 23.99 9.49 14.40
CA HIS A 7 24.40 8.65 13.26
C HIS A 7 25.91 8.80 13.04
N LEU A 8 26.64 7.70 12.98
CA LEU A 8 28.10 7.67 12.82
C LEU A 8 28.54 7.27 11.42
N GLY A 9 27.67 6.65 10.64
CA GLY A 9 27.92 6.25 9.27
C GLY A 9 27.03 5.10 8.82
N SER A 10 27.00 4.86 7.51
CA SER A 10 26.26 3.79 6.86
C SER A 10 27.16 3.00 5.92
N GLN A 11 26.94 1.71 5.85
CA GLN A 11 27.62 0.81 4.93
C GLN A 11 26.59 -0.10 4.23
N LYS A 12 26.65 -0.21 2.90
CA LYS A 12 25.91 -1.24 2.15
C LYS A 12 26.57 -2.58 2.40
N ILE A 13 25.82 -3.57 2.89
CA ILE A 13 26.33 -4.90 3.25
C ILE A 13 25.80 -6.01 2.34
N GLY A 14 24.81 -5.70 1.48
CA GLY A 14 24.26 -6.63 0.52
C GLY A 14 23.28 -5.98 -0.42
N GLU A 15 22.97 -6.70 -1.50
CA GLU A 15 22.00 -6.27 -2.50
C GLU A 15 21.31 -7.46 -3.15
N THR A 16 20.05 -7.31 -3.46
CA THR A 16 19.25 -8.23 -4.25
C THR A 16 18.52 -7.45 -5.33
N ARG A 17 17.74 -8.15 -6.17
CA ARG A 17 16.92 -7.48 -7.20
C ARG A 17 15.88 -6.52 -6.61
N ILE A 18 15.40 -6.77 -5.40
CA ILE A 18 14.25 -6.07 -4.81
C ILE A 18 14.61 -5.15 -3.64
N LEU A 19 15.78 -5.31 -3.03
CA LEU A 19 16.20 -4.50 -1.89
C LEU A 19 17.73 -4.42 -1.75
N SER A 20 18.20 -3.37 -1.10
CA SER A 20 19.56 -3.27 -0.56
C SER A 20 19.54 -3.48 0.96
N LEU A 21 20.60 -4.10 1.46
CA LEU A 21 20.86 -4.20 2.89
C LEU A 21 21.89 -3.13 3.28
N ARG A 22 21.51 -2.26 4.19
CA ARG A 22 22.35 -1.23 4.76
C ARG A 22 22.57 -1.49 6.26
N GLN A 23 23.79 -1.32 6.73
CA GLN A 23 24.12 -1.31 8.15
C GLN A 23 24.44 0.13 8.55
N ASP A 24 23.67 0.67 9.50
CA ASP A 24 23.84 2.00 10.07
C ASP A 24 24.45 1.90 11.46
N LYS A 25 25.54 2.62 11.70
CA LYS A 25 26.14 2.73 13.01
C LYS A 25 25.59 3.94 13.75
N TYR A 26 25.06 3.71 14.96
CA TYR A 26 24.52 4.76 15.81
C TYR A 26 25.15 4.75 17.19
N HIS A 27 25.33 5.95 17.75
CA HIS A 27 25.68 6.20 19.12
C HIS A 27 24.44 6.65 19.91
N PHE A 28 24.04 5.86 20.89
CA PHE A 28 22.99 6.21 21.84
C PHE A 28 23.60 6.96 23.03
N LEU A 29 23.52 8.27 22.99
CA LEU A 29 24.19 9.19 23.91
C LEU A 29 23.84 8.99 25.41
N PRO A 30 22.59 8.69 25.80
CA PRO A 30 22.24 8.58 27.23
C PRO A 30 23.02 7.50 27.97
N ASN A 31 23.41 6.41 27.31
CA ASN A 31 24.12 5.28 27.93
C ASN A 31 25.50 5.06 27.32
N ASP A 32 25.94 5.96 26.45
CA ASP A 32 27.22 5.89 25.71
C ASP A 32 27.41 4.55 24.96
N ILE A 33 26.33 4.07 24.31
CA ILE A 33 26.32 2.78 23.62
C ILE A 33 26.39 3.01 22.09
N ILE A 34 27.37 2.35 21.44
CA ILE A 34 27.46 2.30 19.99
C ILE A 34 26.97 0.94 19.51
N ARG A 35 26.06 0.94 18.50
CA ARG A 35 25.53 -0.29 17.90
C ARG A 35 25.30 -0.10 16.42
N ASP A 36 25.33 -1.23 15.71
CA ASP A 36 24.94 -1.34 14.30
C ASP A 36 23.47 -1.78 14.21
N PHE A 37 22.76 -1.18 13.26
CA PHE A 37 21.37 -1.46 12.94
C PHE A 37 21.24 -1.82 11.47
N THR A 38 20.54 -2.91 11.18
CA THR A 38 20.25 -3.30 9.79
C THR A 38 19.04 -2.57 9.28
N VAL A 39 19.14 -1.98 8.09
CA VAL A 39 18.05 -1.33 7.38
C VAL A 39 17.87 -2.03 6.03
N LEU A 40 16.61 -2.38 5.72
CA LEU A 40 16.18 -2.88 4.43
C LEU A 40 15.75 -1.67 3.59
N GLU A 41 16.46 -1.39 2.51
CA GLU A 41 16.14 -0.30 1.60
C GLU A 41 15.35 -0.84 0.41
N PHE A 42 14.10 -0.42 0.32
CA PHE A 42 13.20 -0.73 -0.78
C PHE A 42 12.85 0.54 -1.55
N ASN A 43 12.44 0.38 -2.80
CA ASN A 43 11.65 1.41 -3.47
C ASN A 43 10.31 1.60 -2.75
N ASP A 44 9.71 2.77 -2.90
CA ASP A 44 8.37 3.01 -2.40
C ASP A 44 7.34 2.14 -3.14
N TRP A 45 6.23 1.85 -2.48
CA TRP A 45 5.14 1.03 -2.98
C TRP A 45 3.85 1.83 -3.14
N VAL A 46 2.98 1.30 -3.96
CA VAL A 46 1.60 1.78 -4.10
C VAL A 46 0.62 0.63 -3.91
N ASN A 47 -0.56 0.95 -3.45
CA ASN A 47 -1.75 0.13 -3.59
C ASN A 47 -2.96 1.01 -3.92
N ILE A 48 -3.98 0.40 -4.52
CA ILE A 48 -5.17 1.11 -4.97
C ILE A 48 -6.41 0.29 -4.66
N ILE A 49 -7.48 0.95 -4.21
CA ILE A 49 -8.80 0.34 -3.97
C ILE A 49 -9.69 0.75 -5.13
N PRO A 50 -9.88 -0.08 -6.16
CA PRO A 50 -10.82 0.22 -7.23
C PRO A 50 -12.23 -0.15 -6.77
N ILE A 51 -13.15 0.80 -6.86
CA ILE A 51 -14.58 0.59 -6.56
C ILE A 51 -15.37 0.86 -7.84
N THR A 52 -16.15 -0.12 -8.27
CA THR A 52 -17.01 -0.02 -9.44
C THR A 52 -18.22 0.89 -9.18
N ALA A 53 -18.93 1.32 -10.23
CA ALA A 53 -20.16 2.07 -10.10
C ALA A 53 -21.24 1.32 -9.31
N ASP A 54 -21.23 -0.02 -9.32
CA ASP A 54 -22.14 -0.88 -8.53
C ASP A 54 -21.71 -1.01 -7.05
N GLY A 55 -20.55 -0.44 -6.68
CA GLY A 55 -20.01 -0.44 -5.32
C GLY A 55 -19.26 -1.72 -4.95
N ASP A 56 -18.89 -2.55 -5.90
CA ASP A 56 -18.01 -3.69 -5.70
C ASP A 56 -16.54 -3.25 -5.73
N VAL A 57 -15.72 -3.83 -4.85
CA VAL A 57 -14.28 -3.61 -4.83
C VAL A 57 -13.61 -4.65 -5.70
N VAL A 58 -12.72 -4.19 -6.60
CA VAL A 58 -11.90 -5.09 -7.43
C VAL A 58 -10.72 -5.56 -6.58
N MET A 59 -10.83 -6.79 -6.10
CA MET A 59 -9.78 -7.47 -5.34
C MET A 59 -9.00 -8.41 -6.25
N ILE A 60 -7.81 -8.79 -5.81
CA ILE A 60 -6.97 -9.76 -6.48
C ILE A 60 -6.61 -10.91 -5.53
N ARG A 61 -6.41 -12.08 -6.11
CA ARG A 61 -5.87 -13.24 -5.41
C ARG A 61 -4.57 -13.66 -6.08
N GLN A 62 -3.50 -13.77 -5.30
CA GLN A 62 -2.19 -14.16 -5.79
C GLN A 62 -1.42 -14.99 -4.76
N TYR A 63 -0.44 -15.75 -5.23
CA TYR A 63 0.45 -16.53 -4.36
C TYR A 63 1.61 -15.67 -3.87
N ARG A 64 1.76 -15.53 -2.55
CA ARG A 64 2.87 -14.80 -1.93
C ARG A 64 3.96 -15.77 -1.45
N ILE A 65 5.12 -15.71 -2.09
CA ILE A 65 6.27 -16.58 -1.81
C ILE A 65 6.68 -16.51 -0.32
N GLY A 66 6.74 -15.32 0.25
CA GLY A 66 7.13 -15.13 1.66
C GLY A 66 6.18 -15.79 2.66
N MET A 67 4.90 -15.94 2.31
CA MET A 67 3.88 -16.58 3.15
C MET A 67 3.60 -18.04 2.72
N GLN A 68 4.07 -18.44 1.54
CA GLN A 68 3.84 -19.74 0.91
C GLN A 68 2.34 -20.11 0.80
N LYS A 69 1.51 -19.11 0.53
CA LYS A 69 0.05 -19.28 0.36
C LYS A 69 -0.55 -18.21 -0.55
N GLU A 70 -1.77 -18.46 -1.01
CA GLU A 70 -2.56 -17.42 -1.67
C GLU A 70 -3.06 -16.41 -0.65
N THR A 71 -3.10 -15.16 -1.09
CA THR A 71 -3.62 -14.02 -0.32
C THR A 71 -4.63 -13.25 -1.15
N ILE A 72 -5.61 -12.64 -0.47
CA ILE A 72 -6.59 -11.75 -1.09
C ILE A 72 -6.11 -10.32 -0.79
N GLU A 73 -5.94 -9.54 -1.85
CA GLU A 73 -5.32 -8.24 -1.79
C GLU A 73 -6.06 -7.25 -2.69
N ILE A 74 -5.63 -5.99 -2.66
CA ILE A 74 -5.96 -4.97 -3.65
C ILE A 74 -4.79 -4.82 -4.62
N PRO A 75 -5.00 -4.36 -5.85
CA PRO A 75 -3.92 -4.10 -6.81
C PRO A 75 -2.85 -3.19 -6.24
N GLY A 76 -1.60 -3.46 -6.60
CA GLY A 76 -0.48 -2.63 -6.18
C GLY A 76 0.89 -3.28 -6.35
N GLY A 77 1.91 -2.42 -6.39
CA GLY A 77 3.27 -2.85 -6.62
C GLY A 77 4.31 -1.79 -6.29
N VAL A 78 5.45 -1.93 -6.94
CA VAL A 78 6.62 -1.06 -6.74
C VAL A 78 6.52 0.18 -7.65
N ILE A 79 6.85 1.35 -7.11
CA ILE A 79 7.03 2.54 -7.94
C ILE A 79 8.30 2.37 -8.77
N SER A 80 8.13 2.29 -10.09
CA SER A 80 9.21 2.20 -11.05
C SER A 80 9.87 3.58 -11.27
N PRO A 81 11.17 3.64 -11.65
CA PRO A 81 11.79 4.89 -12.08
C PRO A 81 11.09 5.57 -13.28
N ASP A 82 10.36 4.81 -14.08
CA ASP A 82 9.62 5.30 -15.25
C ASP A 82 8.24 5.85 -14.87
N ASP A 83 7.78 5.67 -13.63
CA ASP A 83 6.52 6.23 -13.17
C ASP A 83 6.67 7.73 -12.87
N GLU A 84 5.86 8.57 -13.52
CA GLU A 84 5.86 10.03 -13.34
C GLU A 84 5.50 10.45 -11.89
N SER A 85 4.74 9.60 -11.20
CA SER A 85 4.28 9.84 -9.82
C SER A 85 3.78 8.56 -9.16
N PRO A 86 3.65 8.53 -7.81
CA PRO A 86 3.00 7.42 -7.12
C PRO A 86 1.56 7.15 -7.60
N LYS A 87 0.82 8.19 -8.03
CA LYS A 87 -0.51 8.03 -8.64
C LYS A 87 -0.43 7.29 -9.97
N HIS A 88 0.55 7.64 -10.82
CA HIS A 88 0.78 6.96 -12.10
C HIS A 88 1.06 5.47 -11.88
N ALA A 89 1.97 5.14 -10.96
CA ALA A 89 2.25 3.77 -10.56
C ALA A 89 0.99 3.02 -10.12
N ALA A 90 0.16 3.63 -9.26
CA ALA A 90 -1.06 2.98 -8.77
C ALA A 90 -2.09 2.69 -9.87
N VAL A 91 -2.24 3.60 -10.84
CA VAL A 91 -3.14 3.41 -12.00
C VAL A 91 -2.58 2.34 -12.94
N ARG A 92 -1.27 2.34 -13.20
CA ARG A 92 -0.58 1.33 -14.01
C ARG A 92 -0.76 -0.06 -13.42
N GLU A 93 -0.45 -0.25 -12.13
CA GLU A 93 -0.60 -1.53 -11.43
C GLU A 93 -2.06 -2.03 -11.45
N MET A 94 -3.03 -1.14 -11.19
CA MET A 94 -4.45 -1.50 -11.30
C MET A 94 -4.80 -2.02 -12.69
N GLN A 95 -4.31 -1.35 -13.74
CA GLN A 95 -4.61 -1.74 -15.12
C GLN A 95 -3.88 -3.02 -15.52
N GLU A 96 -2.60 -3.18 -15.16
CA GLU A 96 -1.82 -4.38 -15.44
C GLU A 96 -2.38 -5.62 -14.74
N GLU A 97 -2.65 -5.52 -13.44
CA GLU A 97 -3.11 -6.63 -12.63
C GLU A 97 -4.60 -6.97 -12.82
N THR A 98 -5.43 -6.01 -13.22
CA THR A 98 -6.89 -6.23 -13.26
C THR A 98 -7.56 -5.88 -14.57
N GLY A 99 -6.92 -5.12 -15.45
CA GLY A 99 -7.56 -4.53 -16.63
C GLY A 99 -8.55 -3.41 -16.32
N TYR A 100 -8.77 -3.07 -15.03
CA TYR A 100 -9.65 -1.97 -14.64
C TYR A 100 -8.96 -0.62 -14.72
N PHE A 101 -9.76 0.42 -14.92
CA PHE A 101 -9.33 1.81 -15.01
C PHE A 101 -10.34 2.74 -14.35
N SER A 102 -9.88 3.91 -13.91
CA SER A 102 -10.71 5.01 -13.42
C SER A 102 -10.03 6.35 -13.71
N GLU A 103 -10.81 7.35 -14.08
CA GLU A 103 -10.37 8.75 -14.19
C GLU A 103 -10.31 9.43 -12.81
N ASP A 104 -11.06 8.94 -11.85
CA ASP A 104 -11.20 9.54 -10.51
C ASP A 104 -10.39 8.79 -9.46
N VAL A 105 -9.09 9.11 -9.42
CA VAL A 105 -8.12 8.48 -8.51
C VAL A 105 -7.62 9.50 -7.49
N ILE A 106 -7.82 9.20 -6.20
CA ILE A 106 -7.55 10.06 -5.06
C ILE A 106 -6.56 9.39 -4.11
N HIS A 107 -5.51 10.11 -3.69
CA HIS A 107 -4.63 9.67 -2.62
C HIS A 107 -5.38 9.76 -1.27
N ILE A 108 -5.47 8.65 -0.53
CA ILE A 108 -6.22 8.59 0.73
C ILE A 108 -5.34 8.28 1.95
N GLY A 109 -4.10 7.84 1.76
CA GLY A 109 -3.20 7.59 2.88
C GLY A 109 -1.80 7.14 2.50
N THR A 110 -0.90 7.20 3.48
CA THR A 110 0.49 6.73 3.34
C THR A 110 0.93 6.06 4.62
N VAL A 111 1.52 4.88 4.53
CA VAL A 111 2.11 4.16 5.66
C VAL A 111 3.59 3.87 5.43
N HIS A 112 4.31 3.65 6.52
CA HIS A 112 5.62 3.00 6.51
C HIS A 112 5.38 1.53 6.85
N PRO A 113 5.62 0.57 5.93
CA PRO A 113 5.26 -0.84 6.11
C PRO A 113 5.86 -1.47 7.36
N ASN A 114 7.13 -1.19 7.62
CA ASN A 114 7.82 -1.65 8.82
C ASN A 114 8.93 -0.66 9.23
N PRO A 115 8.59 0.48 9.87
CA PRO A 115 9.53 1.56 10.17
C PRO A 115 10.65 1.17 11.15
N ALA A 116 10.57 -0.02 11.76
CA ALA A 116 11.65 -0.52 12.62
C ALA A 116 12.89 -0.96 11.83
N ILE A 117 12.71 -1.42 10.59
CA ILE A 117 13.79 -1.97 9.76
C ILE A 117 13.72 -1.59 8.29
N GLN A 118 12.64 -0.94 7.84
CA GLN A 118 12.43 -0.53 6.44
C GLN A 118 12.36 0.99 6.33
N ASN A 119 12.82 1.52 5.20
CA ASN A 119 12.86 2.96 4.94
C ASN A 119 11.76 3.45 3.99
N ASN A 120 11.09 2.53 3.29
CA ASN A 120 10.12 2.87 2.24
C ASN A 120 8.73 3.21 2.77
N LYS A 121 7.94 3.75 1.89
CA LYS A 121 6.52 4.07 2.09
C LYS A 121 5.65 3.20 1.21
N CYS A 122 4.37 3.09 1.58
CA CYS A 122 3.31 2.61 0.70
C CYS A 122 2.22 3.69 0.62
N TYR A 123 1.94 4.16 -0.60
CA TYR A 123 0.89 5.15 -0.88
C TYR A 123 -0.39 4.42 -1.27
N THR A 124 -1.49 4.76 -0.61
CA THR A 124 -2.81 4.18 -0.86
C THR A 124 -3.68 5.13 -1.64
N TYR A 125 -4.25 4.63 -2.73
CA TYR A 125 -5.19 5.37 -3.59
C TYR A 125 -6.58 4.73 -3.55
N LEU A 126 -7.58 5.54 -3.80
CA LEU A 126 -8.97 5.14 -4.08
C LEU A 126 -9.26 5.48 -5.53
N ALA A 127 -9.70 4.50 -6.31
CA ALA A 127 -10.22 4.68 -7.65
C ALA A 127 -11.75 4.50 -7.63
N ARG A 128 -12.48 5.57 -7.93
CA ARG A 128 -13.97 5.55 -7.97
C ARG A 128 -14.46 5.26 -9.38
N ASP A 129 -15.64 4.66 -9.46
CA ASP A 129 -16.29 4.31 -10.72
C ASP A 129 -15.36 3.54 -11.68
N ALA A 130 -14.60 2.59 -11.09
CA ALA A 130 -13.66 1.77 -11.85
C ALA A 130 -14.41 0.82 -12.79
N TYR A 131 -13.92 0.68 -14.02
CA TYR A 131 -14.53 -0.15 -15.06
C TYR A 131 -13.46 -0.97 -15.82
N PRO A 132 -13.82 -2.14 -16.37
CA PRO A 132 -12.91 -2.92 -17.21
C PRO A 132 -12.62 -2.15 -18.50
N LYS A 133 -11.33 -1.96 -18.81
CA LYS A 133 -10.85 -1.21 -19.98
C LYS A 133 -10.01 -2.07 -20.92
N SER A 134 -9.29 -3.05 -20.39
CA SER A 134 -8.39 -3.93 -21.13
C SER A 134 -8.36 -5.32 -20.51
N ASP A 135 -7.70 -6.25 -21.16
CA ASP A 135 -7.27 -7.50 -20.52
C ASP A 135 -6.14 -7.22 -19.51
N GLN A 136 -5.89 -8.17 -18.59
CA GLN A 136 -4.73 -8.16 -17.71
C GLN A 136 -3.42 -8.22 -18.51
N MET A 137 -2.39 -7.52 -18.04
CA MET A 137 -1.05 -7.49 -18.63
C MET A 137 -0.02 -7.93 -17.59
N LEU A 138 -0.12 -9.18 -17.16
CA LEU A 138 0.69 -9.74 -16.08
C LEU A 138 2.12 -10.01 -16.51
N ASP A 139 3.06 -9.85 -15.60
CA ASP A 139 4.43 -10.30 -15.78
C ASP A 139 4.51 -11.84 -15.91
N SER A 140 5.56 -12.33 -16.55
CA SER A 140 5.75 -13.78 -16.85
C SER A 140 5.75 -14.68 -15.61
N THR A 141 5.92 -14.13 -14.42
CA THR A 141 5.94 -14.84 -13.14
C THR A 141 4.74 -14.52 -12.26
N GLU A 142 3.76 -13.78 -12.78
CA GLU A 142 2.54 -13.43 -12.07
C GLU A 142 1.36 -14.32 -12.48
N ALA A 143 0.60 -14.71 -11.48
CA ALA A 143 -0.65 -15.45 -11.64
C ALA A 143 -1.68 -14.82 -10.71
N ILE A 144 -2.47 -13.89 -11.25
CA ILE A 144 -3.43 -13.07 -10.51
C ILE A 144 -4.85 -13.38 -10.98
N LYS A 145 -5.72 -13.68 -10.02
CA LYS A 145 -7.15 -13.85 -10.23
C LYS A 145 -7.92 -12.67 -9.67
N ILE A 146 -8.82 -12.11 -10.47
CA ILE A 146 -9.69 -10.99 -10.08
C ILE A 146 -10.90 -11.53 -9.31
N GLU A 147 -11.27 -10.86 -8.23
CA GLU A 147 -12.49 -11.15 -7.45
C GLU A 147 -13.21 -9.83 -7.15
N LEU A 148 -14.49 -9.76 -7.52
CA LEU A 148 -15.35 -8.62 -7.17
C LEU A 148 -16.02 -8.92 -5.83
N LEU A 149 -15.75 -8.11 -4.83
CA LEU A 149 -16.26 -8.33 -3.48
C LEU A 149 -16.99 -7.07 -2.96
N ARG A 150 -18.07 -7.29 -2.24
CA ARG A 150 -18.73 -6.21 -1.49
C ARG A 150 -17.86 -5.75 -0.34
N LYS A 151 -17.85 -4.44 -0.08
CA LYS A 151 -17.02 -3.84 0.98
C LYS A 151 -17.27 -4.45 2.38
N ASP A 152 -18.52 -4.74 2.72
CA ASP A 152 -18.89 -5.38 3.99
C ASP A 152 -18.32 -6.81 4.10
N ALA A 153 -18.35 -7.59 3.02
CA ALA A 153 -17.73 -8.91 2.96
C ALA A 153 -16.22 -8.84 3.22
N ILE A 154 -15.53 -7.84 2.65
CA ILE A 154 -14.08 -7.62 2.88
C ILE A 154 -13.81 -7.33 4.36
N PHE A 155 -14.58 -6.46 5.01
CA PHE A 155 -14.43 -6.21 6.44
C PHE A 155 -14.68 -7.45 7.31
N ASP A 156 -15.63 -8.30 6.91
CA ASP A 156 -15.86 -9.58 7.60
C ASP A 156 -14.70 -10.56 7.40
N MET A 157 -14.10 -10.61 6.20
CA MET A 157 -12.89 -11.39 5.93
C MET A 157 -11.68 -10.90 6.75
N ILE A 158 -11.51 -9.58 6.93
CA ILE A 158 -10.48 -9.01 7.81
C ILE A 158 -10.73 -9.45 9.26
N LYS A 159 -11.97 -9.33 9.77
CA LYS A 159 -12.33 -9.77 11.14
C LYS A 159 -12.06 -11.26 11.37
N LYS A 160 -12.28 -12.10 10.38
CA LYS A 160 -12.05 -13.55 10.43
C LYS A 160 -10.59 -13.94 10.17
N ALA A 161 -9.69 -12.97 9.94
CA ALA A 161 -8.30 -13.17 9.55
C ALA A 161 -8.12 -13.99 8.25
N GLU A 162 -9.07 -13.91 7.34
CA GLU A 162 -8.96 -14.42 5.97
C GLU A 162 -8.11 -13.46 5.12
N ILE A 163 -8.24 -12.14 5.35
CA ILE A 163 -7.33 -11.11 4.83
C ILE A 163 -6.40 -10.69 5.95
N THR A 164 -5.11 -11.01 5.82
CA THR A 164 -4.08 -10.74 6.82
C THR A 164 -2.94 -9.85 6.34
N HIS A 165 -2.95 -9.46 5.06
CA HIS A 165 -1.92 -8.58 4.51
C HIS A 165 -2.03 -7.17 5.11
N GLY A 166 -1.02 -6.75 5.87
CA GLY A 166 -1.06 -5.51 6.66
C GLY A 166 -1.29 -4.25 5.83
N LEU A 167 -0.74 -4.17 4.62
CA LEU A 167 -0.94 -3.01 3.73
C LEU A 167 -2.39 -2.96 3.20
N VAL A 168 -3.01 -4.10 2.94
CA VAL A 168 -4.43 -4.18 2.55
C VAL A 168 -5.32 -3.71 3.70
N ILE A 169 -5.07 -4.19 4.92
CA ILE A 169 -5.82 -3.76 6.11
C ILE A 169 -5.67 -2.25 6.34
N SER A 170 -4.44 -1.71 6.20
CA SER A 170 -4.18 -0.28 6.31
C SER A 170 -4.92 0.53 5.25
N ALA A 171 -5.00 0.03 4.02
CA ALA A 171 -5.73 0.68 2.93
C ALA A 171 -7.23 0.78 3.23
N PHE A 172 -7.86 -0.29 3.72
CA PHE A 172 -9.27 -0.26 4.12
C PHE A 172 -9.51 0.60 5.37
N ALA A 173 -8.55 0.72 6.28
CA ALA A 173 -8.63 1.68 7.38
C ALA A 173 -8.65 3.14 6.85
N TYR A 174 -7.80 3.48 5.87
CA TYR A 174 -7.83 4.79 5.22
C TYR A 174 -9.13 5.04 4.44
N LEU A 175 -9.65 4.03 3.74
CA LEU A 175 -10.95 4.15 3.06
C LEU A 175 -12.06 4.51 4.06
N MET A 176 -12.11 3.84 5.19
CA MET A 176 -13.09 4.09 6.25
C MET A 176 -12.97 5.50 6.83
N LEU A 177 -11.75 5.98 7.06
CA LEU A 177 -11.49 7.35 7.53
C LEU A 177 -11.90 8.40 6.48
N TYR A 178 -11.61 8.16 5.22
CA TYR A 178 -11.97 9.03 4.10
C TYR A 178 -13.50 9.16 3.95
N GLU A 179 -14.22 8.04 3.96
CA GLU A 179 -15.68 8.03 3.87
C GLU A 179 -16.34 8.75 5.06
N ASN A 180 -15.89 8.50 6.28
CA ASN A 180 -16.40 9.15 7.48
C ASN A 180 -16.18 10.68 7.47
N SER A 181 -15.05 11.15 6.95
CA SER A 181 -14.79 12.59 6.85
C SER A 181 -15.73 13.27 5.85
N ASN A 182 -16.01 12.64 4.72
CA ASN A 182 -16.92 13.16 3.71
C ASN A 182 -18.39 13.18 4.18
N GLN A 183 -18.83 12.16 4.93
CA GLN A 183 -20.17 12.15 5.54
C GLN A 183 -20.36 13.28 6.53
N ARG A 184 -19.36 13.57 7.39
CA ARG A 184 -19.41 14.71 8.34
C ARG A 184 -19.48 16.04 7.64
N SER A 185 -18.71 16.22 6.57
CA SER A 185 -18.71 17.45 5.76
C SER A 185 -20.08 17.69 5.09
N ALA A 186 -20.69 16.65 4.53
CA ALA A 186 -22.02 16.73 3.91
C ALA A 186 -23.11 17.05 4.96
N PHE A 187 -23.04 16.47 6.15
CA PHE A 187 -23.99 16.76 7.24
C PHE A 187 -23.85 18.19 7.78
N SER A 188 -22.62 18.70 7.87
CA SER A 188 -22.35 20.09 8.31
C SER A 188 -22.86 21.14 7.30
N LEU A 189 -22.79 20.82 6.00
CA LEU A 189 -23.31 21.70 4.94
C LEU A 189 -24.84 21.76 4.95
N LYS A 190 -25.53 20.62 5.17
CA LYS A 190 -26.99 20.59 5.29
C LYS A 190 -27.51 21.43 6.46
N LYS A 191 -26.84 21.39 7.63
CA LYS A 191 -27.20 22.21 8.80
C LYS A 191 -26.99 23.72 8.64
N LYS A 192 -26.24 24.18 7.64
CA LYS A 192 -26.04 25.60 7.37
C LYS A 192 -27.03 26.18 6.35
N ILE A 193 -27.84 25.34 5.72
CA ILE A 193 -28.83 25.71 4.69
C ILE A 193 -30.25 25.68 5.27
N GLU A 194 -30.48 25.04 6.41
CA GLU A 194 -31.65 25.12 7.26
C GLU A 194 -31.54 26.27 8.29
#